data_6acd6c0ba948870d2adac4ea61f3ca42
#
_entry.id   6acd6c0ba948870d2adac4ea61f3ca42
#
_cell.length_a   1.000
_cell.length_b   1.000
_cell.length_c   1.000
_cell.angle_alpha   90.00
_cell.angle_beta   90.00
_cell.angle_gamma   90.00
#
_symmetry.space_group_name_H-M   'P 1'
#
loop_
_entity.id
_entity.type
_entity.pdbx_description
1 polymer ?
#
loop_
_entity_poly.entity_id
_entity_poly.type
_entity_poly.pdbx_seq_one_letter_code
_entity_poly.pdbx_strand_id
1 'polypeptide(L)'
;MDKFYTTHPHPHLTPTKEFLDPQIWNNYFKFAFIRNPFDIAVSRYHWHLKGKENNLSTSVEGFRSWIKEGNLLKEDSLSLYTCDNNRIELDFIGHYETLQEDIKYIYNYIGLPYNESDLPTLKSGFRDKTHYSKFYDNETKDLVQQFYSEDFKMFNYTFNPDFTVKKPTPIITNHPDKNPNINGPSLIKVPDFIKNKLGDYYLYFASHNGESIKLAYSNNIMGPWTIYEKGTLQLHDTNCKTHIASPDVHIKDNQIVMYYHGDTEDGQHSFKALSSDGINFNSINEKLGSFYFRVFDYLGETYSIAKNGNTDGIIYKKDNNKFIPQFNLIDNIRHSAVYVDNNILYIFYSIVGEAPESLYIAKIKDWEIIDNFKLKEPKYKWEGATQPLIPSSFGMSYNLVNQLRDPAIYEENNDLYLLYSYGGESGIAISKLIKNEN
;
A
#
# COMPACT_ATOMS: atom_id res chain seq x y z
N MET A 1 39.99 8.08 9.43
CA MET A 1 38.71 7.52 9.92
C MET A 1 38.65 7.82 11.40
N ASP A 2 38.04 8.91 11.78
CA ASP A 2 37.92 9.28 13.17
C ASP A 2 36.88 8.35 13.84
N LYS A 3 37.30 7.72 14.92
CA LYS A 3 36.43 6.80 15.67
C LYS A 3 35.41 7.62 16.43
N PHE A 4 34.15 7.58 15.97
CA PHE A 4 33.04 8.10 16.75
C PHE A 4 32.78 7.20 17.95
N TYR A 5 33.12 7.64 19.14
CA TYR A 5 32.73 7.01 20.38
C TYR A 5 31.48 7.71 20.89
N THR A 6 30.30 7.10 20.69
CA THR A 6 29.14 7.48 21.47
C THR A 6 29.26 6.79 22.85
N THR A 7 29.12 7.55 23.90
CA THR A 7 29.12 7.02 25.28
C THR A 7 27.84 6.26 25.62
N HIS A 8 26.87 6.23 24.72
CA HIS A 8 25.60 5.57 24.88
C HIS A 8 25.39 4.50 23.79
N PRO A 9 24.99 3.27 24.16
CA PRO A 9 24.77 2.19 23.19
C PRO A 9 23.61 2.46 22.20
N HIS A 10 22.74 3.41 22.51
CA HIS A 10 21.61 3.87 21.68
C HIS A 10 21.61 5.39 21.65
N PRO A 11 22.34 6.01 20.70
CA PRO A 11 22.41 7.48 20.64
C PRO A 11 21.06 8.07 20.21
N HIS A 12 20.57 9.03 20.99
CA HIS A 12 19.42 9.82 20.63
C HIS A 12 19.80 10.84 19.52
N LEU A 13 18.83 11.24 18.71
CA LEU A 13 19.10 12.08 17.54
C LEU A 13 19.57 13.48 17.93
N THR A 14 18.94 14.12 18.92
CA THR A 14 19.33 15.47 19.37
C THR A 14 20.77 15.55 19.88
N PRO A 15 21.21 14.72 20.84
CA PRO A 15 22.64 14.73 21.26
C PRO A 15 23.59 14.42 20.11
N THR A 16 23.21 13.55 19.18
CA THR A 16 24.05 13.26 18.01
C THR A 16 24.20 14.47 17.11
N LYS A 17 23.12 15.22 16.87
CA LYS A 17 23.12 16.45 16.09
C LYS A 17 24.00 17.54 16.74
N GLU A 18 23.90 17.72 18.06
CA GLU A 18 24.67 18.70 18.80
C GLU A 18 26.19 18.38 18.84
N PHE A 19 26.53 17.08 18.82
CA PHE A 19 27.91 16.59 18.84
C PHE A 19 28.60 16.69 17.48
N LEU A 20 27.88 16.59 16.37
CA LEU A 20 28.43 16.59 15.02
C LEU A 20 28.64 18.01 14.50
N ASP A 21 29.71 18.20 13.70
CA ASP A 21 29.86 19.40 12.91
C ASP A 21 28.62 19.65 12.03
N PRO A 22 28.10 20.91 12.01
CA PRO A 22 26.93 21.23 11.19
C PRO A 22 27.05 20.86 9.69
N GLN A 23 28.26 20.91 9.14
CA GLN A 23 28.51 20.50 7.76
C GLN A 23 28.35 18.98 7.59
N ILE A 24 28.82 18.20 8.57
CA ILE A 24 28.62 16.74 8.57
C ILE A 24 27.13 16.44 8.69
N TRP A 25 26.44 17.05 9.65
CA TRP A 25 25.02 16.85 9.85
C TRP A 25 24.19 17.15 8.59
N ASN A 26 24.47 18.26 7.91
CA ASN A 26 23.71 18.70 6.75
C ASN A 26 24.00 17.90 5.47
N ASN A 27 25.20 17.33 5.33
CA ASN A 27 25.64 16.70 4.09
C ASN A 27 25.59 15.17 4.12
N TYR A 28 25.50 14.55 5.30
CA TYR A 28 25.45 13.09 5.40
C TYR A 28 24.03 12.59 5.36
N PHE A 29 23.86 11.44 4.70
CA PHE A 29 22.58 10.70 4.67
C PHE A 29 22.29 10.11 6.04
N LYS A 30 21.20 10.54 6.67
CA LYS A 30 20.78 10.15 8.01
C LYS A 30 19.63 9.18 7.93
N PHE A 31 19.75 8.04 8.57
CA PHE A 31 18.70 7.05 8.61
C PHE A 31 18.58 6.38 9.99
N ALA A 32 17.40 5.85 10.26
CA ALA A 32 17.16 5.01 11.42
C ALA A 32 16.14 3.91 11.06
N PHE A 33 16.01 2.92 11.93
CA PHE A 33 15.02 1.85 11.79
C PHE A 33 14.03 1.90 12.94
N ILE A 34 12.76 1.88 12.60
CA ILE A 34 11.65 1.72 13.54
C ILE A 34 11.14 0.29 13.51
N ARG A 35 10.40 -0.09 14.55
CA ARG A 35 9.78 -1.41 14.70
C ARG A 35 8.43 -1.25 15.36
N ASN A 36 7.47 -2.13 15.04
CA ASN A 36 6.16 -2.12 15.67
C ASN A 36 6.29 -2.18 17.21
N PRO A 37 5.77 -1.19 17.96
CA PRO A 37 5.90 -1.13 19.41
C PRO A 37 5.35 -2.36 20.13
N PHE A 38 4.34 -3.03 19.60
CA PHE A 38 3.84 -4.29 20.13
C PHE A 38 4.89 -5.42 20.03
N ASP A 39 5.62 -5.46 18.93
CA ASP A 39 6.69 -6.43 18.72
C ASP A 39 7.94 -6.08 19.53
N ILE A 40 8.21 -4.78 19.72
CA ILE A 40 9.26 -4.30 20.65
C ILE A 40 8.99 -4.81 22.07
N ALA A 41 7.76 -4.64 22.58
CA ALA A 41 7.40 -5.04 23.93
C ALA A 41 7.61 -6.56 24.15
N VAL A 42 7.16 -7.40 23.22
CA VAL A 42 7.39 -8.86 23.29
C VAL A 42 8.88 -9.19 23.20
N SER A 43 9.63 -8.54 22.31
CA SER A 43 11.08 -8.74 22.20
C SER A 43 11.83 -8.37 23.49
N ARG A 44 11.44 -7.26 24.13
CA ARG A 44 12.00 -6.82 25.42
C ARG A 44 11.68 -7.78 26.57
N TYR A 45 10.46 -8.29 26.61
CA TYR A 45 10.10 -9.29 27.59
C TYR A 45 11.03 -10.51 27.51
N HIS A 46 11.22 -11.07 26.33
CA HIS A 46 12.12 -12.21 26.15
C HIS A 46 13.59 -11.86 26.47
N TRP A 47 14.02 -10.63 26.15
CA TRP A 47 15.35 -10.16 26.51
C TRP A 47 15.52 -9.99 28.03
N HIS A 48 14.48 -9.49 28.72
CA HIS A 48 14.47 -9.36 30.19
C HIS A 48 14.58 -10.70 30.91
N LEU A 49 14.08 -11.77 30.31
CA LEU A 49 14.19 -13.12 30.85
C LEU A 49 15.59 -13.73 30.71
N LYS A 50 16.43 -13.16 29.81
CA LYS A 50 17.80 -13.66 29.59
C LYS A 50 18.65 -13.50 30.84
N GLY A 51 19.20 -14.61 31.32
CA GLY A 51 20.11 -14.62 32.48
C GLY A 51 19.41 -14.61 33.83
N LYS A 52 18.09 -14.66 33.89
CA LYS A 52 17.36 -14.93 35.13
C LYS A 52 17.12 -16.44 35.25
N GLU A 53 17.90 -17.10 36.06
CA GLU A 53 17.60 -18.45 36.48
C GLU A 53 16.33 -18.44 37.33
N ASN A 54 15.34 -19.20 36.88
CA ASN A 54 14.10 -19.57 37.59
C ASN A 54 12.96 -18.56 37.72
N ASN A 55 11.80 -19.00 37.23
CA ASN A 55 10.43 -18.64 37.52
C ASN A 55 9.73 -17.55 36.68
N LEU A 56 10.36 -16.87 35.78
CA LEU A 56 9.60 -16.08 34.80
C LEU A 56 9.37 -16.96 33.55
N SER A 57 8.16 -17.48 33.44
CA SER A 57 7.74 -18.29 32.30
C SER A 57 7.82 -17.48 31.02
N THR A 58 8.40 -18.05 29.95
CA THR A 58 8.28 -17.49 28.57
C THR A 58 6.85 -17.52 28.06
N SER A 59 5.88 -17.76 28.94
CA SER A 59 4.46 -17.89 28.63
C SER A 59 3.80 -16.55 28.28
N VAL A 60 2.70 -16.65 27.60
CA VAL A 60 1.81 -15.54 27.30
C VAL A 60 1.35 -14.82 28.58
N GLU A 61 1.01 -15.60 29.61
CA GLU A 61 0.59 -15.07 30.92
C GLU A 61 1.71 -14.29 31.60
N GLY A 62 2.94 -14.79 31.53
CA GLY A 62 4.11 -14.08 32.06
C GLY A 62 4.34 -12.74 31.37
N PHE A 63 4.18 -12.68 30.05
CA PHE A 63 4.25 -11.42 29.30
C PHE A 63 3.15 -10.44 29.76
N ARG A 64 1.89 -10.89 29.86
CA ARG A 64 0.78 -10.05 30.28
C ARG A 64 0.99 -9.49 31.68
N SER A 65 1.44 -10.30 32.63
CA SER A 65 1.79 -9.84 33.99
C SER A 65 2.90 -8.80 33.94
N TRP A 66 3.96 -9.05 33.16
CA TRP A 66 5.07 -8.14 33.00
C TRP A 66 4.66 -6.76 32.44
N ILE A 67 3.72 -6.71 31.49
CA ILE A 67 3.15 -5.44 30.97
C ILE A 67 2.34 -4.73 32.07
N LYS A 68 1.48 -5.45 32.77
CA LYS A 68 0.61 -4.89 33.84
C LYS A 68 1.41 -4.34 35.03
N GLU A 69 2.59 -4.89 35.28
CA GLU A 69 3.54 -4.40 36.29
C GLU A 69 4.26 -3.10 35.87
N GLY A 70 4.01 -2.59 34.68
CA GLY A 70 4.58 -1.33 34.21
C GLY A 70 6.03 -1.42 33.74
N ASN A 71 6.49 -2.57 33.26
CA ASN A 71 7.87 -2.80 32.84
C ASN A 71 8.19 -2.29 31.41
N LEU A 72 7.32 -1.51 30.78
CA LEU A 72 7.58 -0.85 29.53
C LEU A 72 8.61 0.29 29.71
N LEU A 73 9.53 0.43 28.77
CA LEU A 73 10.59 1.44 28.84
C LEU A 73 10.44 2.48 27.73
N LYS A 74 10.52 3.77 28.08
CA LYS A 74 10.51 4.88 27.12
C LYS A 74 11.76 5.02 26.27
N GLU A 75 12.82 4.28 26.59
CA GLU A 75 14.11 4.34 25.87
C GLU A 75 14.05 3.89 24.41
N ASP A 76 12.94 3.29 23.98
CA ASP A 76 12.70 2.92 22.58
C ASP A 76 11.73 3.89 21.88
N SER A 77 11.51 5.03 22.48
CA SER A 77 10.49 5.97 22.03
C SER A 77 11.02 6.95 20.98
N LEU A 78 10.11 7.76 20.51
CA LEU A 78 10.23 8.83 19.53
C LEU A 78 11.50 9.67 19.61
N SER A 79 12.06 9.90 20.81
CA SER A 79 13.29 10.67 21.03
C SER A 79 14.54 10.11 20.34
N LEU A 80 14.53 8.81 19.99
CA LEU A 80 15.61 8.20 19.18
C LEU A 80 15.61 8.70 17.72
N TYR A 81 14.48 9.18 17.23
CA TYR A 81 14.23 9.47 15.83
C TYR A 81 13.96 10.94 15.55
N THR A 82 13.77 11.76 16.61
CA THR A 82 13.36 13.15 16.49
C THR A 82 14.35 14.10 17.13
N CYS A 83 14.48 15.28 16.56
CA CYS A 83 15.09 16.46 17.15
C CYS A 83 14.01 17.35 17.77
N ASP A 84 14.40 18.52 18.25
CA ASP A 84 13.57 19.53 18.90
C ASP A 84 12.10 19.55 18.42
N ASN A 85 11.16 19.54 19.35
CA ASN A 85 9.72 19.56 19.09
C ASN A 85 9.16 18.34 18.32
N ASN A 86 9.71 17.14 18.51
CA ASN A 86 9.32 15.91 17.83
C ASN A 86 9.42 15.97 16.30
N ARG A 87 10.31 16.78 15.78
CA ARG A 87 10.56 16.89 14.34
C ARG A 87 11.52 15.80 13.89
N ILE A 88 11.14 15.04 12.87
CA ILE A 88 12.03 14.08 12.22
C ILE A 88 13.01 14.81 11.32
N GLU A 89 14.31 14.65 11.59
CA GLU A 89 15.43 15.21 10.79
C GLU A 89 16.27 14.10 10.14
N LEU A 90 15.63 12.97 9.82
CA LEU A 90 16.24 11.86 9.09
C LEU A 90 15.87 11.93 7.61
N ASP A 91 16.79 11.51 6.76
CA ASP A 91 16.58 11.42 5.31
C ASP A 91 15.83 10.13 4.92
N PHE A 92 15.88 9.13 5.81
CA PHE A 92 15.17 7.86 5.59
C PHE A 92 14.83 7.17 6.93
N ILE A 93 13.61 6.64 7.01
CA ILE A 93 13.17 5.77 8.10
C ILE A 93 12.90 4.38 7.53
N GLY A 94 13.73 3.42 7.91
CA GLY A 94 13.55 2.00 7.61
C GLY A 94 12.61 1.33 8.61
N HIS A 95 12.02 0.21 8.23
CA HIS A 95 11.19 -0.61 9.09
C HIS A 95 11.88 -1.94 9.38
N TYR A 96 11.84 -2.39 10.61
CA TYR A 96 12.40 -3.68 11.00
C TYR A 96 11.74 -4.84 10.24
N GLU A 97 10.47 -4.69 9.93
CA GLU A 97 9.66 -5.65 9.20
C GLU A 97 10.11 -5.83 7.73
N THR A 98 10.83 -4.84 7.18
CA THR A 98 11.43 -4.85 5.84
C THR A 98 12.92 -4.54 5.87
N LEU A 99 13.61 -4.94 6.96
CA LEU A 99 14.99 -4.53 7.26
C LEU A 99 15.97 -4.77 6.12
N GLN A 100 15.96 -5.95 5.52
CA GLN A 100 16.91 -6.29 4.44
C GLN A 100 16.69 -5.45 3.18
N GLU A 101 15.44 -5.27 2.81
CA GLU A 101 15.06 -4.45 1.66
C GLU A 101 15.42 -2.98 1.89
N ASP A 102 15.17 -2.47 3.10
CA ASP A 102 15.46 -1.08 3.44
C ASP A 102 16.96 -0.82 3.53
N ILE A 103 17.75 -1.73 4.08
CA ILE A 103 19.22 -1.62 4.07
C ILE A 103 19.76 -1.69 2.64
N LYS A 104 19.27 -2.60 1.82
CA LYS A 104 19.66 -2.66 0.40
C LYS A 104 19.36 -1.35 -0.32
N TYR A 105 18.21 -0.71 -0.03
CA TYR A 105 17.89 0.61 -0.56
C TYR A 105 18.91 1.67 -0.11
N ILE A 106 19.27 1.71 1.17
CA ILE A 106 20.26 2.65 1.73
C ILE A 106 21.62 2.48 1.05
N TYR A 107 22.12 1.24 0.97
CA TYR A 107 23.41 0.95 0.33
C TYR A 107 23.44 1.40 -1.14
N ASN A 108 22.39 1.12 -1.88
CA ASN A 108 22.27 1.59 -3.27
C ASN A 108 22.23 3.12 -3.36
N TYR A 109 21.52 3.78 -2.43
CA TYR A 109 21.39 5.24 -2.41
C TYR A 109 22.72 5.94 -2.16
N ILE A 110 23.55 5.41 -1.25
CA ILE A 110 24.87 5.96 -0.93
C ILE A 110 25.99 5.42 -1.82
N GLY A 111 25.66 4.58 -2.82
CA GLY A 111 26.62 4.07 -3.79
C GLY A 111 27.56 2.99 -3.27
N LEU A 112 27.17 2.27 -2.23
CA LEU A 112 27.94 1.15 -1.68
C LEU A 112 27.40 -0.21 -2.17
N PRO A 113 28.27 -1.21 -2.38
CA PRO A 113 27.84 -2.56 -2.69
C PRO A 113 27.13 -3.16 -1.47
N TYR A 114 26.00 -3.83 -1.71
CA TYR A 114 25.24 -4.55 -0.68
C TYR A 114 25.38 -6.06 -0.87
N ASN A 115 25.72 -6.76 0.22
CA ASN A 115 25.67 -8.20 0.27
C ASN A 115 24.77 -8.61 1.46
N GLU A 116 23.80 -9.44 1.20
CA GLU A 116 22.82 -9.89 2.21
C GLU A 116 23.46 -10.63 3.40
N SER A 117 24.59 -11.30 3.15
CA SER A 117 25.38 -11.97 4.20
C SER A 117 26.10 -11.01 5.16
N ASP A 118 26.20 -9.73 4.84
CA ASP A 118 26.90 -8.74 5.66
C ASP A 118 26.07 -8.27 6.86
N LEU A 119 24.76 -8.59 6.88
CA LEU A 119 23.89 -8.29 8.01
C LEU A 119 24.01 -9.39 9.08
N PRO A 120 24.61 -9.11 10.24
CA PRO A 120 24.70 -10.09 11.30
C PRO A 120 23.33 -10.34 11.92
N THR A 121 22.93 -11.59 12.01
CA THR A 121 21.73 -12.01 12.75
C THR A 121 22.04 -12.01 14.25
N LEU A 122 22.05 -10.83 14.86
CA LEU A 122 22.32 -10.68 16.29
C LEU A 122 21.05 -10.97 17.09
N LYS A 123 21.24 -11.55 18.29
CA LYS A 123 20.16 -11.85 19.26
C LYS A 123 19.07 -12.79 18.73
N SER A 124 19.37 -13.62 17.74
CA SER A 124 18.49 -14.72 17.31
C SER A 124 18.44 -15.82 18.36
N GLY A 125 17.29 -16.51 18.49
CA GLY A 125 17.15 -17.67 19.38
C GLY A 125 16.68 -17.39 20.81
N PHE A 126 16.37 -16.12 21.16
CA PHE A 126 15.76 -15.78 22.46
C PHE A 126 14.24 -15.81 22.45
N ARG A 127 13.65 -15.78 21.28
CA ARG A 127 12.22 -15.86 21.04
C ARG A 127 11.97 -16.91 19.97
N ASP A 128 10.94 -17.71 20.13
CA ASP A 128 10.41 -18.53 19.06
C ASP A 128 9.83 -17.64 17.94
N LYS A 129 9.39 -18.24 16.83
CA LYS A 129 8.82 -17.51 15.70
C LYS A 129 7.36 -17.10 15.92
N THR A 130 6.83 -17.26 17.13
CA THR A 130 5.43 -16.90 17.44
C THR A 130 5.21 -15.41 17.21
N HIS A 131 4.19 -15.09 16.43
CA HIS A 131 3.84 -13.69 16.14
C HIS A 131 3.44 -12.96 17.43
N TYR A 132 3.86 -11.71 17.59
CA TYR A 132 3.65 -10.94 18.83
C TYR A 132 2.18 -10.84 19.23
N SER A 133 1.25 -10.81 18.27
CA SER A 133 -0.19 -10.69 18.55
C SER A 133 -0.73 -11.80 19.46
N LYS A 134 -0.11 -12.98 19.47
CA LYS A 134 -0.51 -14.11 20.32
C LYS A 134 -0.24 -13.90 21.80
N PHE A 135 0.61 -12.93 22.15
CA PHE A 135 0.96 -12.61 23.52
C PHE A 135 -0.05 -11.69 24.21
N TYR A 136 -0.84 -10.93 23.46
CA TYR A 136 -1.71 -9.88 23.96
C TYR A 136 -3.13 -10.35 24.30
N ASP A 137 -3.74 -9.72 25.30
CA ASP A 137 -5.17 -9.57 25.48
C ASP A 137 -5.56 -8.09 25.28
N ASN A 138 -6.84 -7.77 25.36
CA ASN A 138 -7.31 -6.40 25.14
C ASN A 138 -6.68 -5.41 26.13
N GLU A 139 -6.57 -5.76 27.40
CA GLU A 139 -6.00 -4.91 28.44
C GLU A 139 -4.52 -4.58 28.18
N THR A 140 -3.70 -5.59 27.90
CA THR A 140 -2.27 -5.39 27.64
C THR A 140 -2.02 -4.70 26.30
N LYS A 141 -2.89 -4.90 25.31
CA LYS A 141 -2.88 -4.16 24.06
C LYS A 141 -3.10 -2.67 24.32
N ASP A 142 -4.14 -2.32 25.09
CA ASP A 142 -4.47 -0.92 25.42
C ASP A 142 -3.35 -0.25 26.20
N LEU A 143 -2.73 -0.96 27.17
CA LEU A 143 -1.59 -0.46 27.94
C LEU A 143 -0.41 -0.11 27.05
N VAL A 144 -0.03 -0.99 26.12
CA VAL A 144 1.08 -0.74 25.19
C VAL A 144 0.73 0.38 24.22
N GLN A 145 -0.50 0.41 23.70
CA GLN A 145 -0.96 1.47 22.82
C GLN A 145 -0.96 2.85 23.49
N GLN A 146 -1.38 2.92 24.73
CA GLN A 146 -1.33 4.16 25.52
C GLN A 146 0.11 4.58 25.79
N PHE A 147 0.98 3.64 26.16
CA PHE A 147 2.38 3.93 26.50
C PHE A 147 3.17 4.47 25.33
N TYR A 148 3.02 3.87 24.13
CA TYR A 148 3.69 4.28 22.88
C TYR A 148 2.77 5.10 21.95
N SER A 149 1.80 5.84 22.51
CA SER A 149 0.79 6.55 21.71
C SER A 149 1.38 7.50 20.67
N GLU A 150 2.47 8.20 20.99
CA GLU A 150 3.17 9.10 20.06
C GLU A 150 3.83 8.32 18.91
N ASP A 151 4.44 7.17 19.19
CA ASP A 151 5.07 6.30 18.19
C ASP A 151 4.02 5.73 17.23
N PHE A 152 2.90 5.26 17.75
CA PHE A 152 1.77 4.79 16.92
C PHE A 152 1.25 5.90 16.03
N LYS A 153 1.08 7.11 16.56
CA LYS A 153 0.61 8.27 15.81
C LYS A 153 1.60 8.70 14.74
N MET A 154 2.90 8.73 15.05
CA MET A 154 3.92 9.22 14.14
C MET A 154 4.25 8.21 13.04
N PHE A 155 4.34 6.93 13.37
CA PHE A 155 4.79 5.87 12.45
C PHE A 155 3.66 5.00 11.92
N ASN A 156 2.42 5.31 12.29
CA ASN A 156 1.20 4.61 11.81
C ASN A 156 1.22 3.09 12.00
N TYR A 157 1.85 2.60 13.06
CA TYR A 157 1.80 1.19 13.38
C TYR A 157 0.42 0.78 13.88
N THR A 158 0.01 -0.44 13.54
CA THR A 158 -1.22 -1.09 14.04
C THR A 158 -0.87 -2.35 14.79
N PHE A 159 -1.81 -2.84 15.61
CA PHE A 159 -1.59 -4.04 16.42
C PHE A 159 -1.35 -5.29 15.58
N ASN A 160 -2.13 -5.47 14.54
CA ASN A 160 -2.11 -6.70 13.75
C ASN A 160 -2.47 -6.40 12.30
N PRO A 161 -1.53 -5.85 11.51
CA PRO A 161 -1.81 -5.64 10.11
C PRO A 161 -2.05 -7.00 9.44
N ASP A 162 -3.22 -7.17 8.82
CA ASP A 162 -3.51 -8.38 8.04
C ASP A 162 -2.52 -8.51 6.86
N PHE A 163 -1.89 -7.40 6.47
CA PHE A 163 -0.98 -7.35 5.34
C PHE A 163 0.29 -6.54 5.62
N THR A 164 1.38 -6.97 5.01
CA THR A 164 2.66 -6.24 4.96
C THR A 164 3.06 -5.98 3.52
N VAL A 165 3.27 -4.71 3.17
CA VAL A 165 3.75 -4.30 1.82
C VAL A 165 5.27 -4.46 1.78
N LYS A 166 5.77 -5.30 0.86
CA LYS A 166 7.21 -5.43 0.59
C LYS A 166 7.72 -4.21 -0.18
N LYS A 167 9.04 -4.14 -0.39
CA LYS A 167 9.64 -3.05 -1.14
C LYS A 167 9.00 -2.91 -2.52
N PRO A 168 8.38 -1.76 -2.85
CA PRO A 168 7.76 -1.55 -4.13
C PRO A 168 8.81 -1.25 -5.23
N THR A 169 8.42 -1.58 -6.46
CA THR A 169 9.19 -1.28 -7.67
C THR A 169 8.33 -0.45 -8.60
N PRO A 170 8.81 0.72 -9.08
CA PRO A 170 8.11 1.45 -10.14
C PRO A 170 8.20 0.65 -11.44
N ILE A 171 7.04 0.38 -12.06
CA ILE A 171 6.94 -0.44 -13.27
C ILE A 171 6.50 0.33 -14.50
N ILE A 172 5.74 1.40 -14.33
CA ILE A 172 5.42 2.36 -15.39
C ILE A 172 5.88 3.74 -14.91
N THR A 173 6.88 4.29 -15.58
CA THR A 173 7.52 5.56 -15.19
C THR A 173 7.42 6.62 -16.26
N ASN A 174 7.11 6.23 -17.50
CA ASN A 174 7.03 7.11 -18.65
C ASN A 174 5.62 7.03 -19.24
N HIS A 175 5.07 8.16 -19.56
CA HIS A 175 3.79 8.24 -20.26
C HIS A 175 4.01 8.13 -21.79
N PRO A 176 3.22 7.29 -22.50
CA PRO A 176 3.32 7.17 -23.94
C PRO A 176 2.90 8.45 -24.68
N ASP A 177 2.06 9.26 -24.06
CA ASP A 177 1.59 10.53 -24.58
C ASP A 177 2.34 11.69 -23.90
N LYS A 178 2.26 12.88 -24.46
CA LYS A 178 2.86 14.12 -23.89
C LYS A 178 2.27 14.53 -22.55
N ASN A 179 1.20 13.86 -22.10
CA ASN A 179 0.54 14.13 -20.83
C ASN A 179 1.11 13.20 -19.74
N PRO A 180 1.79 13.71 -18.70
CA PRO A 180 2.52 12.91 -17.72
C PRO A 180 1.61 12.29 -16.64
N ASN A 181 0.36 11.96 -16.96
CA ASN A 181 -0.60 11.45 -15.99
C ASN A 181 -0.85 9.95 -16.21
N ILE A 182 -0.60 9.12 -15.18
CA ILE A 182 -0.71 7.67 -15.22
C ILE A 182 -1.47 7.19 -13.98
N ASN A 183 -2.64 6.58 -14.18
CA ASN A 183 -3.53 6.18 -13.10
C ASN A 183 -4.32 4.89 -13.37
N GLY A 184 -5.02 4.41 -12.34
CA GLY A 184 -6.01 3.35 -12.42
C GLY A 184 -5.48 2.02 -12.95
N PRO A 185 -4.45 1.41 -12.36
CA PRO A 185 -3.92 0.13 -12.82
C PRO A 185 -4.93 -1.01 -12.68
N SER A 186 -4.92 -1.95 -13.62
CA SER A 186 -5.60 -3.24 -13.53
C SER A 186 -4.77 -4.30 -14.25
N LEU A 187 -4.39 -5.36 -13.55
CA LEU A 187 -3.45 -6.39 -14.02
C LEU A 187 -4.15 -7.72 -14.20
N ILE A 188 -3.88 -8.38 -15.32
CA ILE A 188 -4.28 -9.77 -15.54
C ILE A 188 -3.10 -10.62 -16.02
N LYS A 189 -3.12 -11.90 -15.71
CA LYS A 189 -2.37 -12.91 -16.48
C LYS A 189 -3.15 -13.22 -17.74
N VAL A 190 -2.46 -13.18 -18.87
CA VAL A 190 -3.08 -13.42 -20.17
C VAL A 190 -3.50 -14.89 -20.28
N PRO A 191 -4.80 -15.18 -20.45
CA PRO A 191 -5.29 -16.56 -20.45
C PRO A 191 -4.84 -17.33 -21.70
N ASP A 192 -4.78 -18.66 -21.58
CA ASP A 192 -4.27 -19.56 -22.62
C ASP A 192 -5.16 -19.63 -23.87
N PHE A 193 -6.41 -19.20 -23.81
CA PHE A 193 -7.26 -19.12 -24.99
C PHE A 193 -6.80 -18.01 -25.97
N ILE A 194 -6.02 -17.03 -25.51
CA ILE A 194 -5.41 -16.00 -26.36
C ILE A 194 -4.10 -16.55 -26.96
N LYS A 195 -4.10 -16.86 -28.26
CA LYS A 195 -2.98 -17.53 -28.92
C LYS A 195 -1.82 -16.60 -29.29
N ASN A 196 -2.14 -15.35 -29.67
CA ASN A 196 -1.16 -14.36 -30.15
C ASN A 196 -0.94 -13.27 -29.09
N LYS A 197 -0.63 -13.67 -27.85
CA LYS A 197 -0.39 -12.73 -26.75
C LYS A 197 0.92 -11.97 -26.93
N LEU A 198 0.95 -10.69 -26.50
CA LEU A 198 2.15 -9.84 -26.48
C LEU A 198 3.11 -10.20 -25.35
N GLY A 199 2.60 -10.76 -24.27
CA GLY A 199 3.32 -11.18 -23.08
C GLY A 199 2.42 -12.01 -22.17
N ASP A 200 2.97 -12.55 -21.08
CA ASP A 200 2.21 -13.36 -20.10
C ASP A 200 1.31 -12.53 -19.21
N TYR A 201 1.59 -11.22 -19.07
CA TYR A 201 0.83 -10.29 -18.27
C TYR A 201 0.44 -9.06 -19.09
N TYR A 202 -0.79 -8.59 -18.86
CA TYR A 202 -1.32 -7.34 -19.39
C TYR A 202 -1.68 -6.41 -18.23
N LEU A 203 -1.10 -5.22 -18.22
CA LEU A 203 -1.38 -4.15 -17.28
C LEU A 203 -2.13 -3.05 -18.03
N TYR A 204 -3.40 -2.90 -17.70
CA TYR A 204 -4.23 -1.80 -18.19
C TYR A 204 -4.14 -0.63 -17.25
N PHE A 205 -4.15 0.58 -17.80
CA PHE A 205 -4.12 1.82 -17.04
C PHE A 205 -4.69 2.97 -17.86
N ALA A 206 -4.81 4.15 -17.28
CA ALA A 206 -5.40 5.29 -17.93
C ALA A 206 -4.60 6.57 -17.68
N SER A 207 -5.04 7.66 -18.26
CA SER A 207 -4.69 9.04 -17.94
C SER A 207 -5.96 9.87 -17.79
N HIS A 208 -5.93 10.89 -16.94
CA HIS A 208 -6.99 11.90 -16.94
C HIS A 208 -7.05 12.58 -18.30
N ASN A 209 -8.25 12.82 -18.79
CA ASN A 209 -8.49 13.29 -20.15
C ASN A 209 -7.93 12.36 -21.25
N GLY A 210 -7.78 11.07 -20.93
CA GLY A 210 -7.30 10.05 -21.85
C GLY A 210 -8.35 9.68 -22.88
N GLU A 211 -7.94 9.64 -24.17
CA GLU A 211 -8.78 9.20 -25.28
C GLU A 211 -8.72 7.67 -25.47
N SER A 212 -8.00 6.96 -24.63
CA SER A 212 -7.91 5.48 -24.68
C SER A 212 -7.50 4.88 -23.35
N ILE A 213 -7.92 3.63 -23.11
CA ILE A 213 -7.32 2.79 -22.09
C ILE A 213 -5.97 2.30 -22.61
N LYS A 214 -4.91 2.53 -21.84
CA LYS A 214 -3.54 2.15 -22.16
C LYS A 214 -3.29 0.69 -21.79
N LEU A 215 -2.27 0.10 -22.40
CA LEU A 215 -1.81 -1.26 -22.13
C LEU A 215 -0.28 -1.28 -22.03
N ALA A 216 0.23 -1.95 -21.02
CA ALA A 216 1.60 -2.46 -21.02
C ALA A 216 1.56 -3.98 -20.88
N TYR A 217 2.61 -4.65 -21.40
CA TYR A 217 2.74 -6.11 -21.33
C TYR A 217 4.13 -6.52 -20.89
N SER A 218 4.21 -7.69 -20.27
CA SER A 218 5.48 -8.30 -19.82
C SER A 218 5.36 -9.82 -19.75
N ASN A 219 6.51 -10.52 -19.76
CA ASN A 219 6.58 -11.95 -19.42
C ASN A 219 6.89 -12.18 -17.93
N ASN A 220 7.12 -11.12 -17.18
CA ASN A 220 7.37 -11.19 -15.73
C ASN A 220 6.56 -10.11 -15.02
N ILE A 221 5.85 -10.47 -13.96
CA ILE A 221 4.99 -9.56 -13.22
C ILE A 221 5.73 -8.34 -12.64
N MET A 222 7.00 -8.49 -12.30
CA MET A 222 7.86 -7.39 -11.84
C MET A 222 8.50 -6.60 -13.00
N GLY A 223 8.23 -6.97 -14.24
CA GLY A 223 8.77 -6.34 -15.44
C GLY A 223 10.09 -7.00 -15.96
N PRO A 224 10.73 -6.39 -16.95
CA PRO A 224 10.42 -5.09 -17.54
C PRO A 224 9.09 -5.07 -18.31
N TRP A 225 8.41 -3.92 -18.29
CA TRP A 225 7.15 -3.70 -18.97
C TRP A 225 7.35 -2.92 -20.26
N THR A 226 6.65 -3.33 -21.32
CA THR A 226 6.62 -2.65 -22.61
C THR A 226 5.26 -2.04 -22.84
N ILE A 227 5.20 -0.73 -23.12
CA ILE A 227 3.95 -0.04 -23.42
C ILE A 227 3.50 -0.38 -24.85
N TYR A 228 2.23 -0.75 -24.99
CA TYR A 228 1.58 -0.91 -26.28
C TYR A 228 1.03 0.43 -26.72
N GLU A 229 1.73 1.09 -27.67
CA GLU A 229 1.49 2.50 -28.03
C GLU A 229 0.06 2.80 -28.53
N LYS A 230 -0.60 1.83 -29.18
CA LYS A 230 -1.94 2.03 -29.72
C LYS A 230 -3.03 2.13 -28.64
N GLY A 231 -2.73 1.69 -27.41
CA GLY A 231 -3.77 1.49 -26.40
C GLY A 231 -4.74 0.37 -26.77
N THR A 232 -5.84 0.28 -26.03
CA THR A 232 -6.86 -0.76 -26.22
C THR A 232 -8.20 -0.14 -26.61
N LEU A 233 -9.14 0.03 -25.66
CA LEU A 233 -10.41 0.70 -25.90
C LEU A 233 -10.16 2.18 -26.22
N GLN A 234 -10.73 2.68 -27.31
CA GLN A 234 -10.64 4.08 -27.72
C GLN A 234 -11.90 4.85 -27.34
N LEU A 235 -11.77 6.13 -27.00
CA LEU A 235 -12.91 7.01 -26.66
C LEU A 235 -13.96 7.02 -27.77
N HIS A 236 -13.53 7.11 -29.04
CA HIS A 236 -14.43 7.17 -30.20
C HIS A 236 -15.21 5.87 -30.47
N ASP A 237 -14.83 4.74 -29.82
CA ASP A 237 -15.55 3.47 -29.85
C ASP A 237 -16.59 3.37 -28.72
N THR A 238 -16.79 4.45 -27.96
CA THR A 238 -17.71 4.51 -26.82
C THR A 238 -18.73 5.63 -26.97
N ASN A 239 -19.71 5.66 -26.06
CA ASN A 239 -20.66 6.78 -25.95
C ASN A 239 -20.18 7.88 -24.98
N CYS A 240 -18.92 7.83 -24.53
CA CYS A 240 -18.33 8.86 -23.67
C CYS A 240 -17.90 10.06 -24.51
N LYS A 241 -17.86 11.26 -23.90
CA LYS A 241 -17.63 12.52 -24.61
C LYS A 241 -16.18 12.98 -24.65
N THR A 242 -15.52 13.01 -23.51
CA THR A 242 -14.23 13.68 -23.36
C THR A 242 -13.11 12.76 -22.89
N HIS A 243 -13.43 11.70 -22.13
CA HIS A 243 -12.44 10.77 -21.61
C HIS A 243 -13.03 9.41 -21.27
N ILE A 244 -12.15 8.41 -21.19
CA ILE A 244 -12.39 7.11 -20.59
C ILE A 244 -11.23 6.76 -19.66
N ALA A 245 -11.49 6.16 -18.50
CA ALA A 245 -10.46 5.90 -17.50
C ALA A 245 -10.81 4.74 -16.53
N SER A 246 -9.87 4.48 -15.60
CA SER A 246 -9.96 3.57 -14.46
C SER A 246 -10.45 2.16 -14.81
N PRO A 247 -9.73 1.45 -15.68
CA PRO A 247 -10.08 0.10 -16.05
C PRO A 247 -10.10 -0.84 -14.83
N ASP A 248 -11.06 -1.78 -14.84
CA ASP A 248 -11.15 -2.92 -13.92
C ASP A 248 -11.39 -4.16 -14.78
N VAL A 249 -10.35 -5.00 -14.93
CA VAL A 249 -10.31 -6.03 -15.96
C VAL A 249 -10.34 -7.41 -15.36
N HIS A 250 -11.26 -8.23 -15.86
CA HIS A 250 -11.52 -9.60 -15.40
C HIS A 250 -11.50 -10.60 -16.55
N ILE A 251 -11.24 -11.86 -16.24
CA ILE A 251 -11.37 -12.99 -17.16
C ILE A 251 -12.65 -13.73 -16.77
N LYS A 252 -13.60 -13.80 -17.68
CA LYS A 252 -14.87 -14.49 -17.45
C LYS A 252 -15.37 -15.16 -18.74
N ASP A 253 -15.80 -16.42 -18.64
CA ASP A 253 -16.45 -17.16 -19.75
C ASP A 253 -15.62 -17.13 -21.07
N ASN A 254 -14.31 -17.33 -20.99
CA ASN A 254 -13.36 -17.24 -22.11
C ASN A 254 -13.36 -15.89 -22.83
N GLN A 255 -13.67 -14.82 -22.09
CA GLN A 255 -13.57 -13.44 -22.55
C GLN A 255 -12.81 -12.58 -21.54
N ILE A 256 -12.23 -11.50 -22.01
CA ILE A 256 -11.73 -10.40 -21.18
C ILE A 256 -12.84 -9.37 -21.02
N VAL A 257 -13.23 -9.11 -19.80
CA VAL A 257 -14.26 -8.13 -19.45
C VAL A 257 -13.57 -6.94 -18.80
N MET A 258 -13.73 -5.76 -19.36
CA MET A 258 -13.24 -4.51 -18.80
C MET A 258 -14.42 -3.67 -18.34
N TYR A 259 -14.42 -3.28 -17.07
CA TYR A 259 -15.24 -2.17 -16.59
C TYR A 259 -14.39 -0.91 -16.67
N TYR A 260 -14.97 0.19 -17.14
CA TYR A 260 -14.31 1.46 -17.25
C TYR A 260 -15.33 2.58 -16.98
N HIS A 261 -14.88 3.80 -16.76
CA HIS A 261 -15.78 4.93 -16.66
C HIS A 261 -15.46 5.99 -17.70
N GLY A 262 -16.44 6.84 -17.96
CA GLY A 262 -16.31 8.02 -18.81
C GLY A 262 -17.45 8.98 -18.57
N ASP A 263 -17.31 10.19 -19.12
CA ASP A 263 -18.31 11.23 -18.99
C ASP A 263 -19.37 11.14 -20.08
N THR A 264 -20.60 11.47 -19.70
CA THR A 264 -21.76 11.54 -20.57
C THR A 264 -22.47 12.89 -20.39
N GLU A 265 -23.63 13.07 -21.02
CA GLU A 265 -24.41 14.31 -20.87
C GLU A 265 -24.90 14.60 -19.46
N ASP A 266 -25.16 13.54 -18.69
CA ASP A 266 -25.70 13.58 -17.34
C ASP A 266 -24.68 13.20 -16.25
N GLY A 267 -23.37 13.26 -16.56
CA GLY A 267 -22.28 13.01 -15.62
C GLY A 267 -21.42 11.80 -15.96
N GLN A 268 -20.59 11.39 -15.00
CA GLN A 268 -19.70 10.25 -15.15
C GLN A 268 -20.40 8.94 -14.76
N HIS A 269 -20.25 7.92 -15.61
CA HIS A 269 -20.83 6.60 -15.39
C HIS A 269 -19.83 5.49 -15.69
N SER A 270 -20.05 4.32 -15.09
CA SER A 270 -19.33 3.11 -15.44
C SER A 270 -20.01 2.35 -16.56
N PHE A 271 -19.19 1.74 -17.40
CA PHE A 271 -19.55 0.96 -18.57
C PHE A 271 -18.79 -0.36 -18.59
N LYS A 272 -19.13 -1.25 -19.53
CA LYS A 272 -18.45 -2.50 -19.76
C LYS A 272 -18.02 -2.63 -21.22
N ALA A 273 -16.82 -3.19 -21.44
CA ALA A 273 -16.36 -3.60 -22.76
C ALA A 273 -15.89 -5.05 -22.73
N LEU A 274 -15.97 -5.74 -23.86
CA LEU A 274 -15.60 -7.14 -24.02
C LEU A 274 -14.50 -7.29 -25.06
N SER A 275 -13.58 -8.23 -24.83
CA SER A 275 -12.53 -8.58 -25.76
C SER A 275 -12.26 -10.08 -25.77
N SER A 276 -11.90 -10.64 -26.93
CA SER A 276 -11.41 -12.00 -27.08
C SER A 276 -9.90 -12.13 -27.08
N ASP A 277 -9.17 -11.00 -27.18
CA ASP A 277 -7.70 -10.97 -27.30
C ASP A 277 -7.02 -10.07 -26.23
N GLY A 278 -7.82 -9.33 -25.43
CA GLY A 278 -7.33 -8.40 -24.43
C GLY A 278 -6.76 -7.09 -24.98
N ILE A 279 -6.83 -6.89 -26.29
CA ILE A 279 -6.32 -5.69 -26.97
C ILE A 279 -7.44 -4.91 -27.62
N ASN A 280 -8.27 -5.59 -28.41
CA ASN A 280 -9.38 -4.98 -29.13
C ASN A 280 -10.66 -5.16 -28.31
N PHE A 281 -11.20 -4.10 -27.76
CA PHE A 281 -12.39 -4.10 -26.93
C PHE A 281 -13.60 -3.51 -27.68
N ASN A 282 -14.74 -4.16 -27.50
CA ASN A 282 -16.03 -3.68 -27.96
C ASN A 282 -16.83 -3.14 -26.77
N SER A 283 -17.10 -1.85 -26.74
CA SER A 283 -17.89 -1.21 -25.69
C SER A 283 -19.35 -1.67 -25.73
N ILE A 284 -19.88 -1.98 -24.55
CA ILE A 284 -21.31 -2.14 -24.31
C ILE A 284 -21.78 -0.84 -23.67
N ASN A 285 -22.49 -0.02 -24.46
CA ASN A 285 -22.82 1.37 -24.11
C ASN A 285 -23.98 1.49 -23.11
N GLU A 286 -24.19 0.49 -22.25
CA GLU A 286 -25.16 0.51 -21.16
C GLU A 286 -24.52 1.09 -19.90
N LYS A 287 -25.15 2.09 -19.30
CA LYS A 287 -24.72 2.65 -18.00
C LYS A 287 -24.97 1.64 -16.89
N LEU A 288 -23.92 1.28 -16.17
CA LEU A 288 -23.98 0.30 -15.08
C LEU A 288 -24.23 0.97 -13.71
N GLY A 289 -23.82 2.19 -13.52
CA GLY A 289 -23.93 2.95 -12.29
C GLY A 289 -22.93 4.10 -12.23
N SER A 290 -22.61 4.54 -11.02
CA SER A 290 -21.61 5.59 -10.78
C SER A 290 -20.23 5.18 -11.30
N PHE A 291 -19.32 6.14 -11.37
CA PHE A 291 -17.97 5.95 -11.90
C PHE A 291 -17.04 5.19 -10.94
N TYR A 292 -15.94 4.64 -11.47
CA TYR A 292 -14.92 3.84 -10.77
C TYR A 292 -15.41 2.49 -10.24
N PHE A 293 -16.14 1.71 -11.04
CA PHE A 293 -16.51 0.34 -10.68
C PHE A 293 -15.26 -0.51 -10.39
N ARG A 294 -15.36 -1.27 -9.29
CA ARG A 294 -14.52 -2.43 -8.98
C ARG A 294 -15.46 -3.58 -8.67
N VAL A 295 -15.49 -4.56 -9.57
CA VAL A 295 -16.44 -5.68 -9.52
C VAL A 295 -15.82 -6.85 -8.77
N PHE A 296 -16.60 -7.50 -7.91
CA PHE A 296 -16.14 -8.61 -7.07
C PHE A 296 -17.29 -9.55 -6.71
N ASP A 297 -16.96 -10.80 -6.39
CA ASP A 297 -17.90 -11.76 -5.84
C ASP A 297 -17.71 -11.84 -4.32
N TYR A 298 -18.81 -11.74 -3.57
CA TYR A 298 -18.82 -11.82 -2.11
C TYR A 298 -20.10 -12.50 -1.63
N LEU A 299 -20.00 -13.44 -0.67
CA LEU A 299 -21.13 -14.21 -0.13
C LEU A 299 -22.01 -14.86 -1.22
N GLY A 300 -21.39 -15.34 -2.30
CA GLY A 300 -22.08 -16.03 -3.40
C GLY A 300 -22.80 -15.13 -4.41
N GLU A 301 -22.66 -13.82 -4.30
CA GLU A 301 -23.28 -12.83 -5.18
C GLU A 301 -22.22 -11.89 -5.77
N THR A 302 -22.51 -11.29 -6.93
CA THR A 302 -21.63 -10.32 -7.58
C THR A 302 -22.01 -8.90 -7.15
N TYR A 303 -21.01 -8.13 -6.75
CA TYR A 303 -21.14 -6.74 -6.35
C TYR A 303 -20.16 -5.84 -7.12
N SER A 304 -20.31 -4.54 -6.95
CA SER A 304 -19.28 -3.58 -7.25
C SER A 304 -19.24 -2.49 -6.19
N ILE A 305 -18.05 -1.94 -5.91
CA ILE A 305 -17.89 -0.67 -5.24
C ILE A 305 -17.61 0.41 -6.30
N ALA A 306 -18.23 1.56 -6.14
CA ALA A 306 -18.10 2.70 -7.02
C ALA A 306 -18.09 4.00 -6.20
N LYS A 307 -17.88 5.12 -6.86
CA LYS A 307 -17.96 6.43 -6.23
C LYS A 307 -19.38 7.00 -6.25
N ASN A 308 -19.88 7.46 -5.11
CA ASN A 308 -21.16 8.16 -5.01
C ASN A 308 -20.90 9.68 -5.04
N GLY A 309 -21.12 10.30 -6.18
CA GLY A 309 -20.65 11.67 -6.40
C GLY A 309 -19.12 11.77 -6.26
N ASN A 310 -18.63 12.74 -5.49
CA ASN A 310 -17.19 12.86 -5.22
C ASN A 310 -16.83 12.54 -3.76
N THR A 311 -17.71 11.91 -3.00
CA THR A 311 -17.52 11.73 -1.56
C THR A 311 -17.31 10.28 -1.17
N ASP A 312 -18.29 9.42 -1.39
CA ASP A 312 -18.35 8.13 -0.68
C ASP A 312 -18.22 6.95 -1.63
N GLY A 313 -17.84 5.80 -1.09
CA GLY A 313 -17.91 4.52 -1.78
C GLY A 313 -19.32 3.93 -1.66
N ILE A 314 -19.99 3.68 -2.79
CA ILE A 314 -21.31 3.05 -2.85
C ILE A 314 -21.21 1.60 -3.33
N ILE A 315 -21.90 0.71 -2.67
CA ILE A 315 -22.03 -0.69 -3.07
C ILE A 315 -23.23 -0.86 -4.01
N TYR A 316 -22.98 -1.57 -5.11
CA TYR A 316 -24.00 -2.07 -6.03
C TYR A 316 -24.05 -3.58 -5.95
N LYS A 317 -25.25 -4.15 -5.98
CA LYS A 317 -25.47 -5.59 -6.16
C LYS A 317 -25.88 -5.87 -7.61
N LYS A 318 -25.29 -6.88 -8.23
CA LYS A 318 -25.70 -7.32 -9.56
C LYS A 318 -26.97 -8.15 -9.45
N ASP A 319 -28.00 -7.72 -10.15
CA ASP A 319 -29.24 -8.45 -10.36
C ASP A 319 -29.45 -8.66 -11.88
N ASN A 320 -29.40 -9.89 -12.34
CA ASN A 320 -29.35 -10.23 -13.76
C ASN A 320 -28.20 -9.49 -14.48
N ASN A 321 -28.51 -8.59 -15.39
CA ASN A 321 -27.49 -7.78 -16.11
C ASN A 321 -27.32 -6.35 -15.56
N LYS A 322 -28.05 -5.98 -14.49
CA LYS A 322 -28.04 -4.63 -13.93
C LYS A 322 -27.32 -4.60 -12.58
N PHE A 323 -26.70 -3.48 -12.28
CA PHE A 323 -26.17 -3.18 -10.97
C PHE A 323 -27.12 -2.24 -10.23
N ILE A 324 -27.62 -2.70 -9.09
CA ILE A 324 -28.62 -1.99 -8.27
C ILE A 324 -27.91 -1.39 -7.06
N PRO A 325 -27.98 -0.05 -6.84
CA PRO A 325 -27.33 0.58 -5.69
C PRO A 325 -27.95 0.06 -4.38
N GLN A 326 -27.09 -0.15 -3.38
CA GLN A 326 -27.47 -0.70 -2.07
C GLN A 326 -27.27 0.33 -0.96
N PHE A 327 -26.01 0.65 -0.61
CA PHE A 327 -25.66 1.53 0.51
C PHE A 327 -24.25 2.10 0.32
N ASN A 328 -23.97 3.21 1.02
CA ASN A 328 -22.62 3.74 1.15
C ASN A 328 -21.85 2.94 2.22
N LEU A 329 -20.57 2.70 1.98
CA LEU A 329 -19.75 1.86 2.85
C LEU A 329 -18.52 2.57 3.42
N ILE A 330 -17.83 3.41 2.64
CA ILE A 330 -16.60 4.12 3.03
C ILE A 330 -16.74 5.58 2.62
N ASP A 331 -16.48 6.50 3.55
CA ASP A 331 -16.56 7.94 3.31
C ASP A 331 -15.26 8.47 2.68
N ASN A 332 -15.36 9.54 1.89
CA ASN A 332 -14.25 10.29 1.27
C ASN A 332 -13.26 9.45 0.45
N ILE A 333 -13.68 8.30 -0.03
CA ILE A 333 -12.88 7.42 -0.87
C ILE A 333 -12.50 8.11 -2.19
N ARG A 334 -11.23 7.97 -2.64
CA ARG A 334 -10.84 8.39 -3.99
C ARG A 334 -11.06 7.26 -4.98
N HIS A 335 -10.26 6.23 -4.87
CA HIS A 335 -10.35 4.99 -5.65
C HIS A 335 -10.23 3.79 -4.72
N SER A 336 -10.65 2.64 -5.22
CA SER A 336 -10.58 1.39 -4.45
C SER A 336 -10.09 0.22 -5.29
N ALA A 337 -9.62 -0.81 -4.59
CA ALA A 337 -9.46 -2.16 -5.08
C ALA A 337 -10.08 -3.12 -4.07
N VAL A 338 -10.41 -4.32 -4.51
CA VAL A 338 -11.10 -5.30 -3.69
C VAL A 338 -10.33 -6.62 -3.68
N TYR A 339 -10.28 -7.24 -2.51
CA TYR A 339 -9.81 -8.61 -2.32
C TYR A 339 -10.75 -9.35 -1.38
N VAL A 340 -11.12 -10.56 -1.73
CA VAL A 340 -12.00 -11.39 -0.89
C VAL A 340 -11.26 -12.66 -0.51
N ASP A 341 -11.20 -12.94 0.78
CA ASP A 341 -10.57 -14.14 1.32
C ASP A 341 -11.37 -14.70 2.49
N ASN A 342 -11.72 -15.99 2.44
CA ASN A 342 -12.42 -16.69 3.51
C ASN A 342 -13.68 -15.95 4.05
N ASN A 343 -14.50 -15.39 3.17
CA ASN A 343 -15.68 -14.57 3.50
C ASN A 343 -15.34 -13.27 4.25
N ILE A 344 -14.10 -12.82 4.19
CA ILE A 344 -13.69 -11.47 4.57
C ILE A 344 -13.48 -10.66 3.29
N LEU A 345 -14.10 -9.50 3.23
CA LEU A 345 -13.93 -8.52 2.16
C LEU A 345 -12.91 -7.48 2.61
N TYR A 346 -11.87 -7.30 1.83
CA TYR A 346 -10.87 -6.24 2.03
C TYR A 346 -11.04 -5.20 0.92
N ILE A 347 -11.25 -3.95 1.32
CA ILE A 347 -11.27 -2.81 0.40
C ILE A 347 -10.02 -1.99 0.64
N PHE A 348 -9.15 -1.94 -0.36
CA PHE A 348 -7.96 -1.10 -0.40
C PHE A 348 -8.36 0.24 -1.01
N TYR A 349 -8.00 1.36 -0.39
CA TYR A 349 -8.47 2.67 -0.86
C TYR A 349 -7.54 3.81 -0.44
N SER A 350 -7.72 4.99 -1.04
CA SER A 350 -7.12 6.24 -0.57
C SER A 350 -8.20 7.27 -0.26
N ILE A 351 -7.85 8.24 0.60
CA ILE A 351 -8.77 9.26 1.10
C ILE A 351 -8.38 10.63 0.58
N VAL A 352 -9.34 11.34 -0.03
CA VAL A 352 -9.14 12.72 -0.47
C VAL A 352 -9.07 13.66 0.73
N GLY A 353 -8.14 14.61 0.69
CA GLY A 353 -7.96 15.61 1.75
C GLY A 353 -6.84 15.29 2.73
N GLU A 354 -6.20 14.13 2.64
CA GLU A 354 -5.07 13.78 3.50
C GLU A 354 -3.73 14.37 3.05
N ALA A 355 -2.80 14.48 4.00
CA ALA A 355 -1.42 14.92 3.81
C ALA A 355 -0.45 14.06 4.64
N PRO A 356 0.24 13.07 4.06
CA PRO A 356 0.15 12.64 2.66
C PRO A 356 -1.10 11.82 2.39
N GLU A 357 -1.63 11.84 1.15
CA GLU A 357 -2.65 10.86 0.74
C GLU A 357 -2.00 9.47 0.70
N SER A 358 -2.60 8.55 1.45
CA SER A 358 -2.04 7.23 1.76
C SER A 358 -3.00 6.12 1.37
N LEU A 359 -2.52 4.88 1.31
CA LEU A 359 -3.35 3.71 1.07
C LEU A 359 -3.81 3.10 2.39
N TYR A 360 -5.10 2.78 2.47
CA TYR A 360 -5.79 2.16 3.60
C TYR A 360 -6.37 0.80 3.22
N ILE A 361 -6.71 0.02 4.23
CA ILE A 361 -7.51 -1.20 4.10
C ILE A 361 -8.67 -1.11 5.09
N ALA A 362 -9.89 -1.30 4.58
CA ALA A 362 -11.04 -1.64 5.40
C ALA A 362 -11.25 -3.16 5.33
N LYS A 363 -11.31 -3.80 6.49
CA LYS A 363 -11.64 -5.21 6.67
C LYS A 363 -13.11 -5.33 7.01
N ILE A 364 -13.86 -6.07 6.22
CA ILE A 364 -15.32 -6.11 6.26
C ILE A 364 -15.77 -7.56 6.39
N LYS A 365 -16.70 -7.78 7.30
CA LYS A 365 -17.40 -9.05 7.44
C LYS A 365 -18.89 -8.79 7.53
N ASP A 366 -19.68 -9.52 6.74
CA ASP A 366 -21.14 -9.38 6.70
C ASP A 366 -21.61 -7.92 6.53
N TRP A 367 -20.86 -7.14 5.72
CA TRP A 367 -21.06 -5.72 5.42
C TRP A 367 -20.76 -4.75 6.59
N GLU A 368 -20.20 -5.23 7.69
CA GLU A 368 -19.69 -4.39 8.79
C GLU A 368 -18.17 -4.21 8.68
N ILE A 369 -17.71 -2.96 8.82
CA ILE A 369 -16.27 -2.67 8.90
C ILE A 369 -15.80 -3.11 10.29
N ILE A 370 -15.05 -4.21 10.35
CA ILE A 370 -14.55 -4.77 11.61
C ILE A 370 -13.13 -4.28 11.93
N ASP A 371 -12.41 -3.72 10.96
CA ASP A 371 -11.12 -3.05 11.14
C ASP A 371 -10.84 -2.10 9.97
N ASN A 372 -10.06 -1.04 10.25
CA ASN A 372 -9.65 -0.06 9.24
C ASN A 372 -8.29 0.52 9.62
N PHE A 373 -7.29 0.38 8.76
CA PHE A 373 -5.94 0.82 9.07
C PHE A 373 -5.18 1.32 7.83
N LYS A 374 -4.20 2.18 8.08
CA LYS A 374 -3.28 2.65 7.05
C LYS A 374 -2.33 1.52 6.66
N LEU A 375 -2.31 1.18 5.38
CA LEU A 375 -1.44 0.15 4.83
C LEU A 375 -0.08 0.70 4.41
N LYS A 376 -0.06 1.85 3.73
CA LYS A 376 1.14 2.41 3.13
C LYS A 376 1.00 3.91 2.92
N GLU A 377 2.07 4.63 3.23
CA GLU A 377 2.25 6.04 2.84
C GLU A 377 3.46 6.19 1.90
N PRO A 378 3.63 7.33 1.20
CA PRO A 378 4.82 7.61 0.41
C PRO A 378 6.08 7.51 1.27
N LYS A 379 7.01 6.63 0.88
CA LYS A 379 8.26 6.39 1.61
C LYS A 379 9.49 6.77 0.81
N TYR A 380 9.46 6.57 -0.49
CA TYR A 380 10.59 6.77 -1.38
C TYR A 380 10.51 8.12 -2.10
N LYS A 381 11.68 8.70 -2.44
CA LYS A 381 11.74 9.96 -3.19
C LYS A 381 10.91 9.92 -4.48
N TRP A 382 10.96 8.79 -5.19
CA TRP A 382 10.18 8.61 -6.40
C TRP A 382 8.67 8.47 -6.15
N GLU A 383 8.24 8.08 -4.95
CA GLU A 383 6.83 8.11 -4.52
C GLU A 383 6.34 9.52 -4.16
N GLY A 384 7.25 10.51 -4.16
CA GLY A 384 6.94 11.87 -3.75
C GLY A 384 7.15 12.15 -2.26
N ALA A 385 7.78 11.25 -1.48
CA ALA A 385 7.95 11.41 -0.03
C ALA A 385 8.72 12.68 0.38
N THR A 386 9.54 13.25 -0.52
CA THR A 386 10.27 14.51 -0.27
C THR A 386 9.50 15.75 -0.71
N GLN A 387 8.29 15.60 -1.28
CA GLN A 387 7.45 16.71 -1.66
C GLN A 387 6.71 17.29 -0.44
N PRO A 388 6.27 18.55 -0.50
CA PRO A 388 5.54 19.18 0.60
C PRO A 388 4.31 18.37 1.03
N LEU A 389 4.05 18.32 2.33
CA LEU A 389 2.84 17.74 2.92
C LEU A 389 1.67 18.72 2.71
N ILE A 390 0.97 18.56 1.61
CA ILE A 390 -0.19 19.38 1.25
C ILE A 390 -1.40 18.46 1.12
N PRO A 391 -2.54 18.79 1.75
CA PRO A 391 -3.76 18.02 1.60
C PRO A 391 -4.12 17.80 0.15
N SER A 392 -4.46 16.56 -0.19
CA SER A 392 -4.86 16.22 -1.55
C SER A 392 -6.21 16.84 -1.89
N SER A 393 -6.43 17.09 -3.17
CA SER A 393 -7.70 17.61 -3.70
C SER A 393 -8.34 16.63 -4.66
N PHE A 394 -9.62 16.82 -4.96
CA PHE A 394 -10.29 16.10 -6.05
C PHE A 394 -9.62 16.38 -7.39
N GLY A 395 -9.76 15.42 -8.31
CA GLY A 395 -9.23 15.53 -9.65
C GLY A 395 -7.78 15.07 -9.79
N MET A 396 -7.22 15.41 -10.93
CA MET A 396 -5.94 14.94 -11.43
C MET A 396 -4.73 15.57 -10.73
N SER A 397 -3.59 14.89 -10.81
CA SER A 397 -2.28 15.45 -10.46
C SER A 397 -1.31 15.29 -11.63
N TYR A 398 -0.77 16.41 -12.11
CA TYR A 398 0.24 16.42 -13.18
C TYR A 398 1.67 16.53 -12.66
N ASN A 399 1.85 16.86 -11.41
CA ASN A 399 3.15 17.02 -10.78
C ASN A 399 3.41 15.88 -9.80
N LEU A 400 4.69 15.63 -9.54
CA LEU A 400 5.10 14.76 -8.45
C LEU A 400 4.67 15.40 -7.12
N VAL A 401 3.81 14.72 -6.38
CA VAL A 401 3.28 15.16 -5.07
C VAL A 401 3.43 14.03 -4.04
N ASN A 402 3.33 14.36 -2.77
CA ASN A 402 3.44 13.39 -1.69
C ASN A 402 2.10 12.64 -1.50
N GLN A 403 1.78 11.74 -2.44
CA GLN A 403 0.48 11.05 -2.49
C GLN A 403 0.59 9.69 -3.17
N LEU A 404 -0.10 8.67 -2.63
CA LEU A 404 -0.37 7.37 -3.26
C LEU A 404 -1.85 7.27 -3.56
N ARG A 405 -2.18 6.78 -4.77
CA ARG A 405 -3.55 6.71 -5.28
C ARG A 405 -3.81 5.38 -6.00
N ASP A 406 -5.05 5.14 -6.38
CA ASP A 406 -5.50 4.11 -7.33
C ASP A 406 -4.94 2.71 -7.03
N PRO A 407 -5.22 2.14 -5.86
CA PRO A 407 -4.79 0.77 -5.58
C PRO A 407 -5.42 -0.21 -6.56
N ALA A 408 -4.69 -1.29 -6.85
CA ALA A 408 -5.20 -2.50 -7.48
C ALA A 408 -4.57 -3.73 -6.83
N ILE A 409 -5.33 -4.81 -6.72
CA ILE A 409 -4.85 -6.07 -6.17
C ILE A 409 -4.85 -7.12 -7.26
N TYR A 410 -3.78 -7.88 -7.32
CA TYR A 410 -3.64 -9.03 -8.20
C TYR A 410 -3.17 -10.25 -7.42
N GLU A 411 -3.78 -11.39 -7.64
CA GLU A 411 -3.44 -12.66 -7.00
C GLU A 411 -3.01 -13.69 -8.04
N GLU A 412 -1.89 -14.37 -7.77
CA GLU A 412 -1.41 -15.50 -8.56
C GLU A 412 -0.66 -16.50 -7.68
N ASN A 413 -1.02 -17.79 -7.73
CA ASN A 413 -0.35 -18.88 -7.00
C ASN A 413 -0.24 -18.62 -5.48
N ASN A 414 -1.25 -18.04 -4.86
CA ASN A 414 -1.30 -17.60 -3.46
C ASN A 414 -0.37 -16.40 -3.12
N ASP A 415 0.28 -15.82 -4.11
CA ASP A 415 1.00 -14.57 -3.96
C ASP A 415 0.09 -13.39 -4.29
N LEU A 416 0.02 -12.41 -3.40
CA LEU A 416 -0.71 -11.17 -3.60
C LEU A 416 0.24 -10.05 -4.03
N TYR A 417 -0.23 -9.21 -4.92
CA TYR A 417 0.47 -8.03 -5.39
C TYR A 417 -0.42 -6.80 -5.28
N LEU A 418 0.15 -5.75 -4.70
CA LEU A 418 -0.44 -4.42 -4.64
C LEU A 418 0.17 -3.57 -5.76
N LEU A 419 -0.68 -3.06 -6.65
CA LEU A 419 -0.31 -2.01 -7.60
C LEU A 419 -0.94 -0.69 -7.13
N TYR A 420 -0.30 0.43 -7.43
CA TYR A 420 -0.82 1.76 -7.09
C TYR A 420 -0.18 2.85 -7.93
N SER A 421 -0.88 3.97 -8.10
CA SER A 421 -0.31 5.19 -8.65
C SER A 421 0.51 5.92 -7.58
N TYR A 422 1.72 6.32 -7.92
CA TYR A 422 2.63 7.01 -7.00
C TYR A 422 2.87 8.46 -7.42
N GLY A 423 3.29 9.29 -6.44
CA GLY A 423 3.59 10.70 -6.67
C GLY A 423 2.39 11.48 -7.19
N GLY A 424 1.20 11.17 -6.68
CA GLY A 424 -0.08 11.49 -7.28
C GLY A 424 -0.39 10.52 -8.43
N GLU A 425 -0.15 10.92 -9.65
CA GLU A 425 -0.39 10.11 -10.86
C GLU A 425 0.82 10.15 -11.80
N SER A 426 2.04 10.09 -11.20
CA SER A 426 3.30 10.18 -11.94
C SER A 426 3.79 8.84 -12.49
N GLY A 427 3.18 7.74 -12.09
CA GLY A 427 3.52 6.39 -12.55
C GLY A 427 2.82 5.31 -11.75
N ILE A 428 3.07 4.05 -12.09
CA ILE A 428 2.54 2.87 -11.41
C ILE A 428 3.69 2.10 -10.79
N ALA A 429 3.52 1.72 -9.53
CA ALA A 429 4.39 0.79 -8.82
C ALA A 429 3.68 -0.53 -8.52
N ILE A 430 4.48 -1.58 -8.32
CA ILE A 430 4.04 -2.89 -7.85
C ILE A 430 4.83 -3.31 -6.62
N SER A 431 4.17 -3.96 -5.68
CA SER A 431 4.79 -4.58 -4.51
C SER A 431 4.16 -5.93 -4.22
N LYS A 432 4.96 -6.88 -3.73
CA LYS A 432 4.39 -8.09 -3.12
C LYS A 432 3.71 -7.70 -1.81
N LEU A 433 2.50 -8.19 -1.63
CA LEU A 433 1.69 -8.01 -0.43
C LEU A 433 1.66 -9.32 0.34
N ILE A 434 2.28 -9.35 1.51
CA ILE A 434 2.30 -10.56 2.35
C ILE A 434 1.09 -10.53 3.26
N LYS A 435 0.26 -11.57 3.18
CA LYS A 435 -0.80 -11.80 4.15
C LYS A 435 -0.16 -12.38 5.41
N ASN A 436 -0.33 -11.68 6.52
CA ASN A 436 0.20 -12.13 7.80
C ASN A 436 -0.74 -13.21 8.37
N GLU A 437 -0.16 -14.30 8.85
CA GLU A 437 -0.93 -15.34 9.55
C GLU A 437 -1.39 -14.80 10.91
N ASN A 438 -2.69 -14.72 11.10
CA ASN A 438 -3.32 -14.26 12.35
C ASN A 438 -3.71 -15.42 13.26
#